data_199e576446a22fda44114471001722e1
#
_entry.id   199e576446a22fda44114471001722e1
#
_cell.length_a   1.000
_cell.length_b   1.000
_cell.length_c   1.000
_cell.angle_alpha   90.00
_cell.angle_beta   90.00
_cell.angle_gamma   90.00
#
_symmetry.space_group_name_H-M   'P 1'
#
loop_
_entity.id
_entity.type
_entity.pdbx_description
1 polymer ?
#
loop_
_entity_poly.entity_id
_entity_poly.type
_entity_poly.pdbx_seq_one_letter_code
_entity_poly.pdbx_strand_id
1 'polypeptide(L)'
;MEQEKYLSEEKYQETNKKVKKTSKTLLIIGAILLVIGIIMIIAGFISFKNAQNKAMNSFNNSASNLFDSFNNSINNDDGEEFVNSMKESVTAGTYSSKDSFTSVGLYALGGFVSSAGFVLFIVGGVMAYIAHRREITAYTTQQTMPIKKETINDITPTVADAAGTIAKSVSQGFEEGKKETDDTQNKVD
;
A
#
# COMPACT_ATOMS: atom_id res chain seq x y z
N MET A 1 18.24 -20.80 -30.03
CA MET A 1 18.62 -19.79 -29.00
C MET A 1 18.07 -18.37 -29.27
N GLU A 2 18.12 -17.84 -30.49
CA GLU A 2 17.53 -16.50 -30.78
C GLU A 2 16.00 -16.47 -30.71
N GLN A 3 15.30 -17.47 -31.21
CA GLN A 3 13.82 -17.53 -31.17
C GLN A 3 13.25 -17.58 -29.74
N GLU A 4 13.89 -18.29 -28.82
CA GLU A 4 13.46 -18.31 -27.41
C GLU A 4 13.63 -16.94 -26.72
N LYS A 5 14.64 -16.17 -27.08
CA LYS A 5 14.86 -14.82 -26.55
C LYS A 5 13.79 -13.83 -27.02
N TYR A 6 13.35 -13.90 -28.27
CA TYR A 6 12.26 -13.07 -28.81
C TYR A 6 10.90 -13.44 -28.20
N LEU A 7 10.59 -14.72 -28.04
CA LEU A 7 9.38 -15.19 -27.36
C LEU A 7 9.30 -14.73 -25.90
N SER A 8 10.42 -14.67 -25.20
CA SER A 8 10.49 -14.18 -23.82
C SER A 8 10.26 -12.67 -23.75
N GLU A 9 10.70 -11.91 -24.73
CA GLU A 9 10.55 -10.45 -24.78
C GLU A 9 9.12 -10.03 -25.13
N GLU A 10 8.47 -10.69 -26.07
CA GLU A 10 7.08 -10.46 -26.43
C GLU A 10 6.14 -10.79 -25.26
N LYS A 11 6.33 -11.93 -24.61
CA LYS A 11 5.60 -12.33 -23.41
C LYS A 11 5.80 -11.35 -22.24
N TYR A 12 7.01 -10.82 -22.12
CA TYR A 12 7.33 -9.81 -21.12
C TYR A 12 6.60 -8.48 -21.39
N GLN A 13 6.58 -8.00 -22.62
CA GLN A 13 5.87 -6.79 -23.02
C GLN A 13 4.36 -6.92 -22.85
N GLU A 14 3.78 -8.08 -23.19
CA GLU A 14 2.36 -8.34 -22.98
C GLU A 14 2.00 -8.33 -21.48
N THR A 15 2.82 -8.98 -20.65
CA THR A 15 2.64 -8.99 -19.20
C THR A 15 2.72 -7.58 -18.63
N ASN A 16 3.68 -6.77 -19.08
CA ASN A 16 3.84 -5.39 -18.61
C ASN A 16 2.65 -4.50 -19.01
N LYS A 17 2.10 -4.66 -20.21
CA LYS A 17 0.86 -4.00 -20.65
C LYS A 17 -0.33 -4.39 -19.78
N LYS A 18 -0.48 -5.68 -19.44
CA LYS A 18 -1.54 -6.17 -18.54
C LYS A 18 -1.39 -5.56 -17.13
N VAL A 19 -0.20 -5.58 -16.56
CA VAL A 19 0.07 -4.97 -15.24
C VAL A 19 -0.23 -3.48 -15.25
N LYS A 20 0.17 -2.74 -16.28
CA LYS A 20 -0.09 -1.29 -16.42
C LYS A 20 -1.60 -0.98 -16.50
N LYS A 21 -2.37 -1.81 -17.22
CA LYS A 21 -3.83 -1.69 -17.31
C LYS A 21 -4.49 -1.98 -15.96
N THR A 22 -4.14 -3.09 -15.32
CA THR A 22 -4.68 -3.49 -14.02
C THR A 22 -4.35 -2.46 -12.93
N SER A 23 -3.14 -1.95 -12.90
CA SER A 23 -2.70 -0.89 -11.99
C SER A 23 -3.54 0.37 -12.11
N LYS A 24 -3.78 0.87 -13.33
CA LYS A 24 -4.65 2.03 -13.56
C LYS A 24 -6.08 1.80 -13.07
N THR A 25 -6.62 0.62 -13.33
CA THR A 25 -7.98 0.26 -12.88
C THR A 25 -8.05 0.22 -11.35
N LEU A 26 -7.06 -0.39 -10.68
CA LEU A 26 -6.99 -0.45 -9.22
C LEU A 26 -6.85 0.95 -8.58
N LEU A 27 -6.04 1.84 -9.17
CA LEU A 27 -5.91 3.23 -8.72
C LEU A 27 -7.23 3.98 -8.80
N ILE A 28 -7.96 3.85 -9.91
CA ILE A 28 -9.24 4.53 -10.11
C ILE A 28 -10.28 4.00 -9.12
N ILE A 29 -10.41 2.68 -8.99
CA ILE A 29 -11.36 2.07 -8.05
C ILE A 29 -11.00 2.44 -6.61
N GLY A 30 -9.74 2.37 -6.24
CA GLY A 30 -9.25 2.76 -4.92
C GLY A 30 -9.56 4.22 -4.59
N ALA A 31 -9.33 5.14 -5.53
CA ALA A 31 -9.64 6.56 -5.38
C ALA A 31 -11.16 6.80 -5.20
N ILE A 32 -12.01 6.14 -5.99
CA ILE A 32 -13.46 6.27 -5.89
C ILE A 32 -13.96 5.77 -4.52
N LEU A 33 -13.51 4.59 -4.08
CA LEU A 33 -13.89 4.03 -2.78
C LEU A 33 -13.41 4.92 -1.63
N LEU A 34 -12.22 5.49 -1.73
CA LEU A 34 -11.70 6.40 -0.73
C LEU A 34 -12.57 7.66 -0.59
N VAL A 35 -12.96 8.27 -1.72
CA VAL A 35 -13.85 9.45 -1.72
C VAL A 35 -15.22 9.09 -1.13
N ILE A 36 -15.82 7.98 -1.54
CA ILE A 36 -17.11 7.51 -1.01
C ILE A 36 -17.01 7.27 0.49
N GLY A 37 -15.96 6.60 0.95
CA GLY A 37 -15.72 6.33 2.37
C GLY A 37 -15.61 7.62 3.20
N ILE A 38 -14.88 8.61 2.71
CA ILE A 38 -14.76 9.93 3.37
C ILE A 38 -16.13 10.63 3.46
N ILE A 39 -16.93 10.62 2.39
CA ILE A 39 -18.28 11.21 2.39
C ILE A 39 -19.16 10.53 3.44
N MET A 40 -19.10 9.19 3.54
CA MET A 40 -19.86 8.44 4.55
C MET A 40 -19.42 8.77 5.98
N ILE A 41 -18.11 8.93 6.22
CA ILE A 41 -17.57 9.34 7.53
C ILE A 41 -18.11 10.73 7.91
N ILE A 42 -18.06 11.69 7.00
CA ILE A 42 -18.56 13.04 7.24
C ILE A 42 -20.07 13.02 7.54
N ALA A 43 -20.84 12.30 6.72
CA ALA A 43 -22.28 12.16 6.92
C ALA A 43 -22.61 11.49 8.25
N GLY A 44 -21.89 10.43 8.61
CA GLY A 44 -22.01 9.76 9.90
C GLY A 44 -21.71 10.68 11.08
N PHE A 45 -20.66 11.49 10.97
CA PHE A 45 -20.29 12.46 12.01
C PHE A 45 -21.36 13.55 12.19
N ILE A 46 -21.87 14.11 11.09
CA ILE A 46 -22.95 15.11 11.16
C ILE A 46 -24.21 14.51 11.78
N SER A 47 -24.59 13.30 11.36
CA SER A 47 -25.75 12.58 11.91
C SER A 47 -25.59 12.28 13.39
N PHE A 48 -24.39 11.88 13.82
CA PHE A 48 -24.08 11.63 15.23
C PHE A 48 -24.23 12.90 16.06
N LYS A 49 -23.67 14.02 15.58
CA LYS A 49 -23.76 15.31 16.27
C LYS A 49 -25.21 15.79 16.39
N ASN A 50 -26.01 15.59 15.34
CA ASN A 50 -27.43 15.92 15.36
C ASN A 50 -28.23 15.02 16.33
N ALA A 51 -27.93 13.72 16.37
CA ALA A 51 -28.54 12.78 17.32
C ALA A 51 -28.19 13.16 18.77
N GLN A 52 -26.93 13.52 19.03
CA GLN A 52 -26.48 13.95 20.35
C GLN A 52 -27.16 15.25 20.81
N ASN A 53 -27.30 16.23 19.90
CA ASN A 53 -28.00 17.47 20.22
C ASN A 53 -29.50 17.24 20.51
N LYS A 54 -30.17 16.36 19.72
CA LYS A 54 -31.55 15.97 19.97
C LYS A 54 -31.69 15.26 21.31
N ALA A 55 -30.77 14.35 21.64
CA ALA A 55 -30.76 13.64 22.92
C ALA A 55 -30.61 14.62 24.09
N MET A 56 -29.70 15.57 24.01
CA MET A 56 -29.47 16.58 25.03
C MET A 56 -30.69 17.48 25.23
N ASN A 57 -31.29 17.96 24.13
CA ASN A 57 -32.48 18.79 24.18
C ASN A 57 -33.69 18.02 24.73
N SER A 58 -33.85 16.76 24.30
CA SER A 58 -34.92 15.88 24.80
C SER A 58 -34.75 15.60 26.31
N PHE A 59 -33.49 15.34 26.74
CA PHE A 59 -33.18 15.12 28.13
C PHE A 59 -33.47 16.38 28.99
N ASN A 60 -33.03 17.55 28.52
CA ASN A 60 -33.27 18.81 29.23
C ASN A 60 -34.76 19.12 29.34
N ASN A 61 -35.54 18.94 28.26
CA ASN A 61 -36.98 19.16 28.25
C ASN A 61 -37.69 18.15 29.17
N SER A 62 -37.27 16.88 29.11
CA SER A 62 -37.87 15.84 29.97
C SER A 62 -37.53 16.06 31.44
N ALA A 63 -36.31 16.48 31.74
CA ALA A 63 -35.90 16.82 33.10
C ALA A 63 -36.72 18.03 33.65
N SER A 64 -36.88 19.07 32.82
CA SER A 64 -37.72 20.22 33.20
C SER A 64 -39.15 19.82 33.45
N ASN A 65 -39.78 19.06 32.55
CA ASN A 65 -41.14 18.56 32.70
C ASN A 65 -41.31 17.69 33.96
N LEU A 66 -40.31 16.83 34.25
CA LEU A 66 -40.31 16.02 35.48
C LEU A 66 -40.27 16.88 36.74
N PHE A 67 -39.43 17.91 36.77
CA PHE A 67 -39.36 18.82 37.89
C PHE A 67 -40.65 19.61 38.07
N ASP A 68 -41.25 20.10 36.99
CA ASP A 68 -42.49 20.83 37.02
C ASP A 68 -43.67 19.91 37.47
N SER A 69 -43.74 18.68 36.94
CA SER A 69 -44.76 17.69 37.31
C SER A 69 -44.58 17.23 38.77
N PHE A 70 -43.35 17.06 39.24
CA PHE A 70 -43.06 16.73 40.63
C PHE A 70 -43.49 17.87 41.57
N ASN A 71 -43.20 19.09 41.20
CA ASN A 71 -43.59 20.25 41.99
C ASN A 71 -45.10 20.45 42.03
N ASN A 72 -45.80 20.18 40.92
CA ASN A 72 -47.24 20.24 40.79
C ASN A 72 -47.94 19.09 41.57
N SER A 73 -47.39 17.89 41.50
CA SER A 73 -47.85 16.72 42.23
C SER A 73 -47.77 16.90 43.75
N ILE A 74 -46.69 17.52 44.26
CA ILE A 74 -46.54 17.85 45.68
C ILE A 74 -47.60 18.84 46.12
N ASN A 75 -47.92 19.83 45.28
CA ASN A 75 -48.86 20.90 45.64
C ASN A 75 -50.32 20.54 45.44
N ASN A 76 -50.65 19.62 44.49
CA ASN A 76 -52.03 19.32 44.08
C ASN A 76 -52.47 17.87 44.32
N ASP A 77 -51.64 17.00 44.88
CA ASP A 77 -51.87 15.57 45.12
C ASP A 77 -52.20 14.78 43.83
N ASP A 78 -51.67 15.24 42.68
CA ASP A 78 -51.93 14.66 41.35
C ASP A 78 -50.74 13.81 40.87
N GLY A 79 -50.71 12.56 41.33
CA GLY A 79 -49.63 11.61 41.01
C GLY A 79 -49.63 11.12 39.57
N GLU A 80 -50.73 11.23 38.80
CA GLU A 80 -50.84 10.73 37.43
C GLU A 80 -49.98 11.54 36.45
N GLU A 81 -49.92 12.85 36.62
CA GLU A 81 -49.10 13.72 35.77
C GLU A 81 -47.61 13.41 35.89
N PHE A 82 -47.14 13.11 37.11
CA PHE A 82 -45.74 12.70 37.35
C PHE A 82 -45.39 11.36 36.67
N VAL A 83 -46.29 10.37 36.76
CA VAL A 83 -46.11 9.05 36.12
C VAL A 83 -46.07 9.18 34.60
N ASN A 84 -46.91 10.01 33.99
CA ASN A 84 -46.93 10.26 32.55
C ASN A 84 -45.66 10.96 32.08
N SER A 85 -45.15 11.93 32.80
CA SER A 85 -43.87 12.63 32.50
C SER A 85 -42.68 11.70 32.60
N MET A 86 -42.65 10.77 33.55
CA MET A 86 -41.63 9.72 33.63
C MET A 86 -41.66 8.79 32.41
N LYS A 87 -42.83 8.40 31.97
CA LYS A 87 -43.03 7.52 30.83
C LYS A 87 -42.58 8.17 29.53
N GLU A 88 -42.85 9.46 29.36
CA GLU A 88 -42.41 10.24 28.22
C GLU A 88 -40.86 10.40 28.18
N SER A 89 -40.23 10.63 29.34
CA SER A 89 -38.77 10.71 29.47
C SER A 89 -38.07 9.42 29.09
N VAL A 90 -38.59 8.28 29.48
CA VAL A 90 -38.03 6.96 29.12
C VAL A 90 -38.15 6.71 27.62
N THR A 91 -39.31 7.07 27.03
CA THR A 91 -39.53 6.92 25.58
C THR A 91 -38.59 7.80 24.75
N ALA A 92 -38.41 9.05 25.16
CA ALA A 92 -37.45 9.97 24.50
C ALA A 92 -36.02 9.43 24.53
N GLY A 93 -35.57 8.84 25.64
CA GLY A 93 -34.27 8.20 25.76
C GLY A 93 -34.07 7.03 24.78
N THR A 94 -35.14 6.26 24.55
CA THR A 94 -35.10 5.11 23.63
C THR A 94 -34.95 5.53 22.15
N TYR A 95 -35.63 6.57 21.71
CA TYR A 95 -35.51 7.12 20.35
C TYR A 95 -34.10 7.69 20.09
N SER A 96 -33.54 8.38 21.05
CA SER A 96 -32.19 8.93 20.95
C SER A 96 -31.12 7.85 20.80
N SER A 97 -31.28 6.72 21.48
CA SER A 97 -30.37 5.56 21.35
C SER A 97 -30.38 4.97 19.93
N LYS A 98 -31.54 4.85 19.28
CA LYS A 98 -31.67 4.30 17.93
C LYS A 98 -31.01 5.20 16.89
N ASP A 99 -31.18 6.50 16.94
CA ASP A 99 -30.59 7.47 16.03
C ASP A 99 -29.06 7.49 16.18
N SER A 100 -28.53 7.38 17.40
CA SER A 100 -27.12 7.28 17.70
C SER A 100 -26.51 6.01 17.13
N PHE A 101 -27.18 4.87 17.26
CA PHE A 101 -26.70 3.58 16.73
C PHE A 101 -26.58 3.60 15.19
N THR A 102 -27.58 4.18 14.51
CA THR A 102 -27.56 4.32 13.04
C THR A 102 -26.39 5.21 12.60
N SER A 103 -26.12 6.29 13.30
CA SER A 103 -25.04 7.22 13.00
C SER A 103 -23.66 6.59 13.19
N VAL A 104 -23.47 5.82 14.26
CA VAL A 104 -22.24 5.07 14.54
C VAL A 104 -22.02 3.99 13.47
N GLY A 105 -23.10 3.30 13.08
CA GLY A 105 -23.04 2.31 11.99
C GLY A 105 -22.56 2.92 10.67
N LEU A 106 -23.09 4.07 10.30
CA LEU A 106 -22.69 4.78 9.08
C LEU A 106 -21.23 5.24 9.12
N TYR A 107 -20.78 5.74 10.27
CA TYR A 107 -19.39 6.13 10.49
C TYR A 107 -18.45 4.92 10.37
N ALA A 108 -18.77 3.80 10.99
CA ALA A 108 -17.99 2.58 10.95
C ALA A 108 -17.89 2.00 9.53
N LEU A 109 -19.01 1.95 8.79
CA LEU A 109 -19.03 1.53 7.39
C LEU A 109 -18.18 2.45 6.51
N GLY A 110 -18.27 3.76 6.69
CA GLY A 110 -17.45 4.73 5.98
C GLY A 110 -15.96 4.51 6.23
N GLY A 111 -15.56 4.24 7.47
CA GLY A 111 -14.20 3.90 7.86
C GLY A 111 -13.69 2.63 7.16
N PHE A 112 -14.52 1.58 7.13
CA PHE A 112 -14.20 0.32 6.45
C PHE A 112 -14.04 0.50 4.94
N VAL A 113 -14.97 1.17 4.28
CA VAL A 113 -14.92 1.46 2.84
C VAL A 113 -13.71 2.31 2.49
N SER A 114 -13.42 3.34 3.30
CA SER A 114 -12.25 4.20 3.10
C SER A 114 -10.94 3.43 3.24
N SER A 115 -10.81 2.56 4.25
CA SER A 115 -9.61 1.74 4.46
C SER A 115 -9.38 0.76 3.31
N ALA A 116 -10.43 0.11 2.82
CA ALA A 116 -10.35 -0.77 1.65
C ALA A 116 -9.92 0.00 0.39
N GLY A 117 -10.48 1.19 0.17
CA GLY A 117 -10.10 2.09 -0.93
C GLY A 117 -8.63 2.50 -0.85
N PHE A 118 -8.14 2.81 0.34
CA PHE A 118 -6.75 3.17 0.57
C PHE A 118 -5.78 2.03 0.27
N VAL A 119 -6.09 0.81 0.70
CA VAL A 119 -5.28 -0.39 0.40
C VAL A 119 -5.21 -0.62 -1.11
N LEU A 120 -6.34 -0.57 -1.82
CA LEU A 120 -6.36 -0.72 -3.28
C LEU A 120 -5.58 0.38 -4.00
N PHE A 121 -5.64 1.61 -3.50
CA PHE A 121 -4.88 2.73 -4.02
C PHE A 121 -3.37 2.52 -3.88
N ILE A 122 -2.90 2.06 -2.71
CA ILE A 122 -1.49 1.73 -2.48
C ILE A 122 -1.03 0.59 -3.39
N VAL A 123 -1.79 -0.51 -3.46
CA VAL A 123 -1.44 -1.66 -4.32
C VAL A 123 -1.36 -1.24 -5.78
N GLY A 124 -2.34 -0.46 -6.26
CA GLY A 124 -2.34 0.10 -7.61
C GLY A 124 -1.12 1.00 -7.86
N GLY A 125 -0.75 1.85 -6.90
CA GLY A 125 0.43 2.72 -6.97
C GLY A 125 1.74 1.94 -7.04
N VAL A 126 1.91 0.93 -6.19
CA VAL A 126 3.09 0.07 -6.21
C VAL A 126 3.21 -0.68 -7.53
N MET A 127 2.10 -1.24 -8.05
CA MET A 127 2.10 -1.90 -9.36
C MET A 127 2.45 -0.94 -10.50
N ALA A 128 1.92 0.29 -10.48
CA ALA A 128 2.25 1.33 -11.45
C ALA A 128 3.74 1.68 -11.43
N TYR A 129 4.30 1.84 -10.23
CA TYR A 129 5.71 2.13 -10.03
C TYR A 129 6.62 1.01 -10.55
N ILE A 130 6.30 -0.25 -10.25
CA ILE A 130 7.05 -1.41 -10.73
C ILE A 130 7.00 -1.50 -12.26
N ALA A 131 5.82 -1.31 -12.87
CA ALA A 131 5.65 -1.31 -14.32
C ALA A 131 6.46 -0.21 -14.99
N HIS A 132 6.49 0.98 -14.40
CA HIS A 132 7.27 2.11 -14.92
C HIS A 132 8.80 1.88 -14.80
N ARG A 133 9.26 1.37 -13.66
CA ARG A 133 10.68 1.01 -13.48
C ARG A 133 11.14 -0.05 -14.49
N ARG A 134 10.31 -1.05 -14.76
CA ARG A 134 10.61 -2.08 -15.76
C ARG A 134 10.76 -1.50 -17.17
N GLU A 135 9.92 -0.54 -17.52
CA GLU A 135 9.99 0.15 -18.82
C GLU A 135 11.29 0.95 -18.97
N ILE A 136 11.70 1.69 -17.94
CA ILE A 136 12.96 2.43 -17.92
C ILE A 136 14.17 1.47 -18.02
N THR A 137 14.16 0.37 -17.26
CA THR A 137 15.24 -0.61 -17.27
C THR A 137 15.37 -1.29 -18.64
N ALA A 138 14.27 -1.64 -19.27
CA ALA A 138 14.28 -2.22 -20.62
C ALA A 138 14.85 -1.22 -21.64
N TYR A 139 14.43 0.05 -21.56
CA TYR A 139 14.91 1.11 -22.45
C TYR A 139 16.41 1.38 -22.26
N THR A 140 16.87 1.50 -21.02
CA THR A 140 18.31 1.71 -20.72
C THR A 140 19.15 0.51 -21.12
N THR A 141 18.64 -0.71 -20.92
CA THR A 141 19.36 -1.92 -21.35
C THR A 141 19.50 -2.00 -22.87
N GLN A 142 18.44 -1.66 -23.63
CA GLN A 142 18.51 -1.62 -25.08
C GLN A 142 19.51 -0.57 -25.61
N GLN A 143 19.60 0.60 -24.97
CA GLN A 143 20.56 1.62 -25.37
C GLN A 143 22.00 1.30 -24.95
N THR A 144 22.20 0.67 -23.79
CA THR A 144 23.55 0.39 -23.27
C THR A 144 24.11 -0.95 -23.75
N MET A 145 23.30 -1.88 -24.21
CA MET A 145 23.76 -3.18 -24.73
C MET A 145 24.71 -3.07 -25.92
N PRO A 146 24.45 -2.23 -26.95
CA PRO A 146 25.42 -2.06 -28.05
C PRO A 146 26.78 -1.56 -27.55
N ILE A 147 26.77 -0.54 -26.69
CA ILE A 147 27.99 0.08 -26.13
C ILE A 147 28.76 -0.93 -25.29
N LYS A 148 28.10 -1.72 -24.46
CA LYS A 148 28.71 -2.78 -23.66
C LYS A 148 29.29 -3.88 -24.53
N LYS A 149 28.65 -4.24 -25.63
CA LYS A 149 29.11 -5.27 -26.55
C LYS A 149 30.34 -4.79 -27.31
N GLU A 150 30.38 -3.53 -27.72
CA GLU A 150 31.52 -2.90 -28.36
C GLU A 150 32.71 -2.81 -27.38
N THR A 151 32.48 -2.34 -26.15
CA THR A 151 33.54 -2.29 -25.11
C THR A 151 34.11 -3.68 -24.77
N ILE A 152 33.23 -4.71 -24.66
CA ILE A 152 33.71 -6.08 -24.42
C ILE A 152 34.55 -6.61 -25.60
N ASN A 153 34.10 -6.35 -26.82
CA ASN A 153 34.87 -6.75 -28.00
C ASN A 153 36.25 -6.07 -28.08
N ASP A 154 36.32 -4.81 -27.67
CA ASP A 154 37.59 -4.06 -27.65
C ASP A 154 38.56 -4.51 -26.54
N ILE A 155 38.01 -4.91 -25.39
CA ILE A 155 38.82 -5.37 -24.24
C ILE A 155 39.22 -6.85 -24.36
N THR A 156 38.42 -7.67 -25.01
CA THR A 156 38.66 -9.12 -25.11
C THR A 156 40.04 -9.45 -25.72
N PRO A 157 40.50 -8.84 -26.82
CA PRO A 157 41.82 -9.10 -27.35
C PRO A 157 42.95 -8.71 -26.38
N THR A 158 42.81 -7.57 -25.72
CA THR A 158 43.78 -7.09 -24.74
C THR A 158 43.90 -8.02 -23.53
N VAL A 159 42.78 -8.55 -23.05
CA VAL A 159 42.77 -9.53 -21.94
C VAL A 159 43.37 -10.88 -22.40
N ALA A 160 43.08 -11.31 -23.61
CA ALA A 160 43.69 -12.52 -24.20
C ALA A 160 45.20 -12.43 -24.37
N ASP A 161 45.68 -11.29 -24.84
CA ASP A 161 47.14 -11.02 -24.99
C ASP A 161 47.82 -10.95 -23.62
N ALA A 162 47.21 -10.29 -22.65
CA ALA A 162 47.75 -10.25 -21.29
C ALA A 162 47.81 -11.65 -20.64
N ALA A 163 46.78 -12.45 -20.81
CA ALA A 163 46.75 -13.83 -20.31
C ALA A 163 47.79 -14.71 -21.02
N GLY A 164 47.97 -14.55 -22.33
CA GLY A 164 49.01 -15.22 -23.09
C GLY A 164 50.43 -14.84 -22.65
N THR A 165 50.65 -13.58 -22.35
CA THR A 165 51.95 -13.08 -21.85
C THR A 165 52.25 -13.63 -20.46
N ILE A 166 51.24 -13.66 -19.56
CA ILE A 166 51.41 -14.25 -18.24
C ILE A 166 51.71 -15.75 -18.33
N ALA A 167 50.98 -16.50 -19.15
CA ALA A 167 51.20 -17.91 -19.34
C ALA A 167 52.61 -18.22 -19.87
N LYS A 168 53.10 -17.40 -20.79
CA LYS A 168 54.45 -17.50 -21.36
C LYS A 168 55.55 -17.19 -20.33
N SER A 169 55.35 -16.17 -19.51
CA SER A 169 56.32 -15.81 -18.45
C SER A 169 56.37 -16.89 -17.35
N VAL A 170 55.21 -17.47 -17.00
CA VAL A 170 55.16 -18.59 -16.03
C VAL A 170 55.85 -19.83 -16.59
N SER A 171 55.62 -20.18 -17.85
CA SER A 171 56.30 -21.30 -18.53
C SER A 171 57.82 -21.12 -18.59
N GLN A 172 58.29 -19.92 -18.94
CA GLN A 172 59.70 -19.60 -18.96
C GLN A 172 60.36 -19.67 -17.58
N GLY A 173 59.67 -19.16 -16.52
CA GLY A 173 60.14 -19.26 -15.14
C GLY A 173 60.27 -20.71 -14.66
N PHE A 174 59.36 -21.59 -15.08
CA PHE A 174 59.42 -23.01 -14.79
C PHE A 174 60.62 -23.72 -15.52
N GLU A 175 60.90 -23.35 -16.75
CA GLU A 175 62.00 -23.92 -17.51
C GLU A 175 63.36 -23.43 -16.96
N GLU A 176 63.49 -22.18 -16.57
CA GLU A 176 64.67 -21.63 -15.92
C GLU A 176 64.94 -22.26 -14.57
N GLY A 177 63.89 -22.45 -13.73
CA GLY A 177 64.01 -23.12 -12.45
C GLY A 177 64.43 -24.58 -12.56
N LYS A 178 64.01 -25.29 -13.61
CA LYS A 178 64.50 -26.68 -13.88
C LYS A 178 66.00 -26.71 -14.26
N LYS A 179 66.49 -25.78 -15.02
CA LYS A 179 67.90 -25.70 -15.41
C LYS A 179 68.82 -25.44 -14.21
N GLU A 180 68.40 -24.55 -13.31
CA GLU A 180 69.17 -24.30 -12.05
C GLU A 180 69.25 -25.51 -11.14
N THR A 181 68.21 -26.34 -11.11
CA THR A 181 68.19 -27.57 -10.28
C THR A 181 69.08 -28.67 -10.86
N ASP A 182 69.15 -28.82 -12.17
CA ASP A 182 70.02 -29.78 -12.85
C ASP A 182 71.52 -29.38 -12.75
N ASP A 183 71.86 -28.11 -12.80
CA ASP A 183 73.23 -27.63 -12.67
C ASP A 183 73.74 -27.73 -11.20
N THR A 184 72.87 -27.75 -10.21
CA THR A 184 73.25 -27.90 -8.81
C THR A 184 73.48 -29.37 -8.45
N GLN A 185 72.83 -30.33 -9.09
CA GLN A 185 73.03 -31.74 -8.89
C GLN A 185 74.33 -32.28 -9.51
N ASN A 186 74.81 -31.68 -10.58
CA ASN A 186 76.07 -32.07 -11.27
C ASN A 186 77.35 -31.49 -10.64
N LYS A 187 77.25 -30.74 -9.53
CA LYS A 187 78.43 -30.17 -8.82
C LYS A 187 78.75 -30.86 -7.50
N VAL A 188 78.11 -31.95 -7.18
CA VAL A 188 78.25 -32.67 -5.86
C VAL A 188 78.89 -34.07 -6.02
N ASP A 189 79.32 -34.45 -7.26
CA ASP A 189 80.18 -35.64 -7.50
C ASP A 189 81.62 -35.18 -7.78
#